data_bf1ceea5e5eff3bec1971ddf70b4c02b
#
_entry.id   bf1ceea5e5eff3bec1971ddf70b4c02b
#
_cell.length_a   1.000
_cell.length_b   1.000
_cell.length_c   1.000
_cell.angle_alpha   90.00
_cell.angle_beta   90.00
_cell.angle_gamma   90.00
#
_symmetry.space_group_name_H-M   'P 1'
#
loop_
_entity.id
_entity.type
_entity.pdbx_description
1 polymer ?
#
loop_
_entity_poly.entity_id
_entity_poly.type
_entity_poly.pdbx_seq_one_letter_code
_entity_poly.pdbx_strand_id
1 'polypeptide(L)'
;MKFLVDHQLPPALAEFLGGLGHESRHVREVGLKSDDDLTIWKFATSNDFVLISKDHDFFGLASRPNEKGRLIWVRLGNCRNQPLLQTFEKFLPQILQSFVEGGQIIEIR
;
A
#
# COMPACT_ATOMS: atom_id res chain seq x y z
N MET A 1 -7.62 -3.89 -8.88
CA MET A 1 -6.85 -4.21 -7.67
C MET A 1 -7.29 -3.28 -6.54
N LYS A 2 -7.17 -3.72 -5.30
CA LYS A 2 -7.61 -2.92 -4.15
C LYS A 2 -6.40 -2.48 -3.35
N PHE A 3 -6.33 -1.18 -3.03
CA PHE A 3 -5.21 -0.60 -2.29
C PHE A 3 -5.69 0.03 -0.98
N LEU A 4 -4.93 -0.19 0.08
CA LEU A 4 -5.12 0.47 1.37
C LEU A 4 -3.89 1.32 1.66
N VAL A 5 -4.08 2.62 1.80
CA VAL A 5 -2.99 3.58 2.00
C VAL A 5 -2.85 3.87 3.49
N ASP A 6 -1.66 3.64 4.03
CA ASP A 6 -1.36 3.81 5.45
C ASP A 6 -1.35 5.31 5.85
N HIS A 7 -1.50 5.56 7.14
CA HIS A 7 -1.68 6.92 7.68
C HIS A 7 -0.46 7.83 7.46
N GLN A 8 0.74 7.29 7.27
CA GLN A 8 1.94 8.08 7.00
C GLN A 8 1.99 8.62 5.58
N LEU A 9 1.13 8.13 4.70
CA LEU A 9 1.04 8.57 3.32
C LEU A 9 -0.20 9.43 3.14
N PRO A 10 -0.20 10.36 2.18
CA PRO A 10 -1.31 11.29 2.04
C PRO A 10 -2.57 10.64 1.48
N PRO A 11 -3.76 11.08 1.93
CA PRO A 11 -5.01 10.62 1.32
C PRO A 11 -5.08 10.88 -0.19
N ALA A 12 -4.35 11.88 -0.68
CA ALA A 12 -4.28 12.16 -2.12
C ALA A 12 -3.80 10.96 -2.93
N LEU A 13 -2.96 10.08 -2.35
CA LEU A 13 -2.52 8.88 -3.05
C LEU A 13 -3.69 7.93 -3.27
N ALA A 14 -4.55 7.74 -2.26
CA ALA A 14 -5.73 6.91 -2.40
C ALA A 14 -6.68 7.48 -3.46
N GLU A 15 -6.88 8.79 -3.45
CA GLU A 15 -7.72 9.45 -4.45
C GLU A 15 -7.17 9.27 -5.86
N PHE A 16 -5.86 9.41 -6.01
CA PHE A 16 -5.19 9.25 -7.29
C PHE A 16 -5.38 7.84 -7.86
N LEU A 17 -5.14 6.82 -7.04
CA LEU A 17 -5.30 5.44 -7.47
C LEU A 17 -6.77 5.12 -7.77
N GLY A 18 -7.70 5.69 -7.00
CA GLY A 18 -9.13 5.59 -7.28
C GLY A 18 -9.49 6.18 -8.63
N GLY A 19 -8.90 7.31 -8.97
CA GLY A 19 -9.11 7.97 -10.26
C GLY A 19 -8.60 7.15 -11.45
N LEU A 20 -7.67 6.22 -11.20
CA LEU A 20 -7.17 5.31 -12.22
C LEU A 20 -7.98 4.02 -12.34
N GLY A 21 -9.09 3.92 -11.62
CA GLY A 21 -10.02 2.79 -11.74
C GLY A 21 -9.84 1.68 -10.71
N HIS A 22 -8.99 1.90 -9.71
CA HIS A 22 -8.78 0.92 -8.64
C HIS A 22 -9.62 1.26 -7.41
N GLU A 23 -10.07 0.25 -6.68
CA GLU A 23 -10.65 0.51 -5.37
C GLU A 23 -9.50 0.87 -4.44
N SER A 24 -9.50 2.09 -3.92
CA SER A 24 -8.41 2.59 -3.09
C SER A 24 -8.98 3.35 -1.91
N ARG A 25 -8.51 3.01 -0.71
CA ARG A 25 -8.95 3.63 0.53
C ARG A 25 -7.74 4.06 1.34
N HIS A 26 -7.90 5.14 2.09
CA HIS A 26 -6.96 5.51 3.13
C HIS A 26 -7.41 4.88 4.45
N VAL A 27 -6.47 4.53 5.33
CA VAL A 27 -6.82 3.90 6.62
C VAL A 27 -7.80 4.75 7.42
N ARG A 28 -7.77 6.08 7.26
CA ARG A 28 -8.72 6.98 7.92
C ARG A 28 -10.15 6.73 7.47
N GLU A 29 -10.35 6.40 6.20
CA GLU A 29 -11.68 6.17 5.64
C GLU A 29 -12.33 4.92 6.16
N VAL A 30 -11.53 3.95 6.60
CA VAL A 30 -12.04 2.68 7.12
C VAL A 30 -11.91 2.60 8.64
N GLY A 31 -11.61 3.73 9.31
CA GLY A 31 -11.61 3.81 10.75
C GLY A 31 -10.39 3.23 11.44
N LEU A 32 -9.27 3.05 10.73
CA LEU A 32 -8.08 2.39 11.27
C LEU A 32 -6.92 3.34 11.58
N LYS A 33 -7.14 4.64 11.53
CA LYS A 33 -6.04 5.62 11.64
C LYS A 33 -5.26 5.53 12.95
N SER A 34 -5.89 5.02 14.02
CA SER A 34 -5.28 4.92 15.35
C SER A 34 -4.91 3.49 15.73
N ASP A 35 -5.14 2.53 14.83
CA ASP A 35 -4.90 1.13 15.15
C ASP A 35 -3.44 0.76 14.97
N ASP A 36 -3.03 -0.33 15.63
CA ASP A 36 -1.67 -0.82 15.51
C ASP A 36 -1.45 -1.52 14.15
N ASP A 37 -0.18 -1.78 13.85
CA ASP A 37 0.21 -2.33 12.57
C ASP A 37 -0.40 -3.70 12.30
N LEU A 38 -0.50 -4.54 13.34
CA LEU A 38 -1.05 -5.88 13.16
C LEU A 38 -2.53 -5.81 12.80
N THR A 39 -3.28 -4.91 13.43
CA THR A 39 -4.71 -4.72 13.13
C THR A 39 -4.89 -4.23 11.71
N ILE A 40 -4.08 -3.25 11.28
CA ILE A 40 -4.12 -2.73 9.91
C ILE A 40 -3.77 -3.83 8.91
N TRP A 41 -2.72 -4.61 9.20
CA TRP A 41 -2.28 -5.69 8.32
C TRP A 41 -3.37 -6.76 8.16
N LYS A 42 -3.98 -7.17 9.26
CA LYS A 42 -5.05 -8.16 9.23
C LYS A 42 -6.27 -7.66 8.47
N PHE A 43 -6.63 -6.39 8.66
CA PHE A 43 -7.73 -5.80 7.90
C PHE A 43 -7.43 -5.84 6.40
N ALA A 44 -6.24 -5.42 6.00
CA ALA A 44 -5.86 -5.41 4.60
C ALA A 44 -5.90 -6.81 4.01
N THR A 45 -5.30 -7.79 4.70
CA THR A 45 -5.24 -9.17 4.23
C THR A 45 -6.63 -9.79 4.12
N SER A 46 -7.47 -9.57 5.14
CA SER A 46 -8.82 -10.16 5.18
C SER A 46 -9.76 -9.57 4.13
N ASN A 47 -9.49 -8.37 3.67
CA ASN A 47 -10.33 -7.67 2.69
C ASN A 47 -9.68 -7.59 1.31
N ASP A 48 -8.61 -8.34 1.10
CA ASP A 48 -7.92 -8.44 -0.18
C ASP A 48 -7.34 -7.12 -0.68
N PHE A 49 -6.91 -6.26 0.24
CA PHE A 49 -6.19 -5.04 -0.08
C PHE A 49 -4.69 -5.29 -0.18
N VAL A 50 -4.04 -4.58 -1.09
CA VAL A 50 -2.60 -4.40 -1.07
C VAL A 50 -2.33 -3.20 -0.16
N LEU A 51 -1.53 -3.38 0.89
CA LEU A 51 -1.18 -2.28 1.78
C LEU A 51 -0.05 -1.45 1.18
N ILE A 52 -0.17 -0.14 1.21
CA ILE A 52 0.88 0.79 0.79
C ILE A 52 1.33 1.55 2.03
N SER A 53 2.60 1.38 2.42
CA SER A 53 3.11 1.99 3.64
C SER A 53 4.60 2.30 3.54
N LYS A 54 5.04 3.27 4.36
CA LYS A 54 6.45 3.59 4.55
C LYS A 54 7.03 2.87 5.77
N ASP A 55 6.20 2.21 6.56
CA ASP A 55 6.60 1.63 7.84
C ASP A 55 7.29 0.28 7.64
N HIS A 56 8.52 0.16 8.15
CA HIS A 56 9.30 -1.06 8.08
C HIS A 56 8.62 -2.24 8.80
N ASP A 57 7.79 -1.97 9.80
CA ASP A 57 7.11 -3.03 10.55
C ASP A 57 6.21 -3.88 9.65
N PHE A 58 5.62 -3.28 8.62
CA PHE A 58 4.81 -4.04 7.67
C PHE A 58 5.65 -4.97 6.78
N PHE A 59 6.89 -4.56 6.48
CA PHE A 59 7.80 -5.47 5.79
C PHE A 59 8.06 -6.73 6.62
N GLY A 60 8.24 -6.56 7.94
CA GLY A 60 8.39 -7.70 8.84
C GLY A 60 7.18 -8.62 8.85
N LEU A 61 5.98 -8.03 8.89
CA LEU A 61 4.75 -8.81 8.87
C LEU A 61 4.57 -9.56 7.55
N ALA A 62 4.84 -8.89 6.43
CA ALA A 62 4.69 -9.49 5.10
C ALA A 62 5.72 -10.60 4.85
N SER A 63 6.83 -10.59 5.58
CA SER A 63 7.92 -11.56 5.41
C SER A 63 7.74 -12.82 6.25
N ARG A 64 6.70 -12.90 7.08
CA ARG A 64 6.47 -14.09 7.92
C ARG A 64 6.17 -15.32 7.05
N PRO A 65 6.56 -16.52 7.51
CA PRO A 65 6.23 -17.77 6.80
C PRO A 65 4.71 -17.90 6.61
N ASN A 66 4.30 -18.35 5.42
CA ASN A 66 2.90 -18.57 5.06
C ASN A 66 2.03 -17.31 5.05
N GLU A 67 2.66 -16.14 5.06
CA GLU A 67 1.91 -14.89 4.98
C GLU A 67 1.41 -14.68 3.55
N LYS A 68 0.13 -14.28 3.41
CA LYS A 68 -0.49 -14.06 2.11
C LYS A 68 -0.76 -12.60 1.79
N GLY A 69 -0.55 -11.71 2.76
CA GLY A 69 -0.76 -10.29 2.55
C GLY A 69 0.23 -9.72 1.54
N ARG A 70 -0.16 -8.63 0.89
CA ARG A 70 0.64 -7.97 -0.14
C ARG A 70 0.98 -6.55 0.30
N LEU A 71 2.21 -6.14 0.03
CA LEU A 71 2.73 -4.85 0.49
C LEU A 71 3.46 -4.12 -0.62
N ILE A 72 3.16 -2.83 -0.77
CA ILE A 72 4.01 -1.89 -1.48
C ILE A 72 4.72 -1.07 -0.41
N TRP A 73 6.01 -1.31 -0.24
CA TRP A 73 6.81 -0.64 0.77
C TRP A 73 7.49 0.56 0.15
N VAL A 74 7.03 1.75 0.52
CA VAL A 74 7.53 3.01 -0.03
C VAL A 74 8.73 3.45 0.79
N ARG A 75 9.90 3.44 0.17
CA ARG A 75 11.16 3.84 0.81
C ARG A 75 11.70 5.14 0.25
N LEU A 76 10.85 5.92 -0.37
CA LEU A 76 11.21 7.27 -0.78
C LEU A 76 11.36 8.14 0.47
N GLY A 77 12.31 9.05 0.45
CA GLY A 77 12.47 9.99 1.54
C GLY A 77 11.28 10.94 1.64
N ASN A 78 11.44 12.03 2.39
CA ASN A 78 10.37 13.03 2.50
C ASN A 78 10.11 13.62 1.12
N CYS A 79 9.06 13.18 0.47
CA CYS A 79 8.67 13.73 -0.81
C CYS A 79 7.28 14.34 -0.72
N ARG A 80 7.07 15.36 -1.53
CA ARG A 80 5.78 16.02 -1.64
C ARG A 80 4.79 15.09 -2.35
N ASN A 81 3.51 15.45 -2.28
CA ASN A 81 2.47 14.64 -2.91
C ASN A 81 2.70 14.45 -4.40
N GLN A 82 3.05 15.52 -5.11
CA GLN A 82 3.18 15.45 -6.57
C GLN A 82 4.24 14.44 -7.03
N PRO A 83 5.49 14.48 -6.52
CA PRO A 83 6.48 13.46 -6.89
C PRO A 83 6.06 12.04 -6.49
N LEU A 84 5.38 11.89 -5.35
CA LEU A 84 4.87 10.59 -4.90
C LEU A 84 3.86 10.03 -5.90
N LEU A 85 2.88 10.84 -6.31
CA LEU A 85 1.86 10.43 -7.26
C LEU A 85 2.48 10.10 -8.62
N GLN A 86 3.45 10.89 -9.07
CA GLN A 86 4.15 10.64 -10.32
C GLN A 86 4.91 9.32 -10.29
N THR A 87 5.52 8.97 -9.17
CA THR A 87 6.22 7.70 -9.01
C THR A 87 5.24 6.53 -9.16
N PHE A 88 4.10 6.62 -8.51
CA PHE A 88 3.09 5.58 -8.62
C PHE A 88 2.54 5.48 -10.04
N GLU A 89 2.27 6.61 -10.68
CA GLU A 89 1.78 6.60 -12.07
C GLU A 89 2.78 5.90 -12.98
N LYS A 90 4.06 6.22 -12.83
CA LYS A 90 5.11 5.67 -13.69
C LYS A 90 5.26 4.16 -13.52
N PHE A 91 5.23 3.67 -12.29
CA PHE A 91 5.53 2.26 -12.01
C PHE A 91 4.31 1.37 -11.83
N LEU A 92 3.11 1.94 -11.85
CA LEU A 92 1.89 1.17 -11.60
C LEU A 92 1.72 -0.05 -12.51
N PRO A 93 1.97 0.03 -13.83
CA PRO A 93 1.85 -1.16 -14.66
C PRO A 93 2.76 -2.31 -14.23
N GLN A 94 4.00 -1.98 -13.85
CA GLN A 94 4.96 -2.99 -13.38
C GLN A 94 4.54 -3.56 -12.02
N ILE A 95 4.01 -2.71 -11.14
CA ILE A 95 3.51 -3.11 -9.83
C ILE A 95 2.36 -4.12 -10.00
N LEU A 96 1.40 -3.79 -10.83
CA LEU A 96 0.24 -4.67 -11.08
C LEU A 96 0.69 -6.01 -11.66
N GLN A 97 1.60 -5.97 -12.63
CA GLN A 97 2.12 -7.19 -13.24
C GLN A 97 2.82 -8.08 -12.22
N SER A 98 3.63 -7.49 -11.34
CA SER A 98 4.32 -8.25 -10.31
C SER A 98 3.34 -8.99 -9.39
N PHE A 99 2.26 -8.34 -8.98
CA PHE A 99 1.26 -8.99 -8.13
C PHE A 99 0.50 -10.09 -8.88
N VAL A 100 0.18 -9.88 -10.15
CA VAL A 100 -0.45 -10.90 -10.98
C VAL A 100 0.44 -12.15 -11.07
N GLU A 101 1.75 -11.97 -11.10
CA GLU A 101 2.71 -13.07 -11.17
C GLU A 101 3.02 -13.70 -9.81
N GLY A 102 2.32 -13.29 -8.76
CA GLY A 102 2.47 -13.87 -7.44
C GLY A 102 3.41 -13.12 -6.51
N GLY A 103 3.87 -11.94 -6.90
CA GLY A 103 4.68 -11.10 -6.03
C GLY A 103 3.92 -10.73 -4.77
N GLN A 104 4.62 -10.60 -3.65
CA GLN A 104 4.02 -10.31 -2.37
C GLN A 104 4.49 -8.98 -1.81
N ILE A 105 5.76 -8.62 -2.01
CA ILE A 105 6.33 -7.37 -1.51
C ILE A 105 6.98 -6.66 -2.69
N ILE A 106 6.59 -5.40 -2.89
CA ILE A 106 7.21 -4.52 -3.87
C ILE A 106 7.80 -3.34 -3.11
N GLU A 107 9.07 -3.06 -3.36
CA GLU A 107 9.77 -1.98 -2.72
C GLU A 107 9.96 -0.85 -3.73
N ILE A 108 9.56 0.36 -3.34
CA ILE A 108 9.73 1.57 -4.14
C ILE A 108 10.80 2.44 -3.49
N ARG A 109 11.86 2.72 -4.23
CA ARG A 109 12.96 3.58 -3.78
C ARG A 109 13.17 4.76 -4.70
#